data_8bd0fa5a8c5c1351c50d7347da4c1bcb
#
_entry.id   8bd0fa5a8c5c1351c50d7347da4c1bcb
#
_cell.length_a   1.000
_cell.length_b   1.000
_cell.length_c   1.000
_cell.angle_alpha   90.00
_cell.angle_beta   90.00
_cell.angle_gamma   90.00
#
_symmetry.space_group_name_H-M   'P 1'
#
loop_
_entity.id
_entity.type
_entity.pdbx_description
1 polymer ?
#
loop_
_entity_poly.entity_id
_entity_poly.type
_entity_poly.pdbx_seq_one_letter_code
_entity_poly.pdbx_strand_id
1 'polypeptide(L)'
;MLELKLDKVSKVYGSKKVVDGIDCVLSYGVYGLLGANGAGKTTLLRMICGILEMTEGKIICEGNEIKKMGAEYRRLLGYLPQNFGYYPEFTAKKFLLYLAALKAIPKSEALNKVEELLQLVDLEQVKDKKIKTFSGGMVRRLGIAQALLGDPEILIFDEPTAGLDPKERIRFRNIISALSKERIIILSTHIVSDVEYIADRILLMKGGRLLSEGNIEQMLTGIRGKVWECCVRPEETEKYQAQFSVSNLRNTEQGVKLRIVSDTCPLADAVPVDPDLEDVYLYYFREEDKKIS
;
A
#
# COMPACT_ATOMS: atom_id res chain seq x y z
N MET A 1 9.30 -9.13 20.38
CA MET A 1 8.69 -9.08 19.03
C MET A 1 8.46 -7.62 18.71
N LEU A 2 9.00 -7.12 17.60
CA LEU A 2 8.88 -5.70 17.24
C LEU A 2 7.42 -5.28 17.14
N GLU A 3 7.07 -4.18 17.80
CA GLU A 3 5.73 -3.58 17.80
C GLU A 3 5.84 -2.08 17.46
N LEU A 4 4.99 -1.64 16.55
CA LEU A 4 4.83 -0.23 16.20
C LEU A 4 3.38 0.19 16.48
N LYS A 5 3.19 1.07 17.47
CA LYS A 5 1.88 1.57 17.89
C LYS A 5 1.70 3.01 17.46
N LEU A 6 0.62 3.28 16.75
CA LEU A 6 0.10 4.61 16.49
C LEU A 6 -0.97 4.92 17.53
N ASP A 7 -0.85 6.04 18.24
CA ASP A 7 -1.76 6.45 19.31
C ASP A 7 -2.28 7.86 18.99
N LYS A 8 -3.52 7.93 18.48
CA LYS A 8 -4.24 9.15 18.07
C LYS A 8 -3.45 10.05 17.13
N VAL A 9 -2.74 9.44 16.18
CA VAL A 9 -1.86 10.15 15.25
C VAL A 9 -2.67 11.05 14.33
N SER A 10 -2.38 12.35 14.35
CA SER A 10 -3.07 13.36 13.55
C SER A 10 -2.10 14.30 12.86
N LYS A 11 -2.50 14.80 11.66
CA LYS A 11 -1.79 15.87 10.94
C LYS A 11 -2.75 16.88 10.37
N VAL A 12 -2.50 18.15 10.73
CA VAL A 12 -3.27 19.32 10.26
C VAL A 12 -2.34 20.21 9.44
N TYR A 13 -2.82 20.67 8.29
CA TYR A 13 -2.20 21.70 7.48
C TYR A 13 -3.16 22.88 7.33
N GLY A 14 -2.84 24.00 7.96
CA GLY A 14 -3.78 25.13 8.07
C GLY A 14 -5.08 24.70 8.72
N SER A 15 -6.21 24.80 8.02
CA SER A 15 -7.51 24.31 8.49
C SER A 15 -7.85 22.87 8.11
N LYS A 16 -7.01 22.23 7.27
CA LYS A 16 -7.31 20.88 6.75
C LYS A 16 -6.66 19.80 7.60
N LYS A 17 -7.47 18.95 8.23
CA LYS A 17 -7.02 17.73 8.91
C LYS A 17 -6.85 16.60 7.88
N VAL A 18 -5.59 16.29 7.54
CA VAL A 18 -5.23 15.31 6.48
C VAL A 18 -5.11 13.91 7.04
N VAL A 19 -4.70 13.79 8.31
CA VAL A 19 -4.72 12.54 9.09
C VAL A 19 -5.41 12.87 10.40
N ASP A 20 -6.38 12.05 10.82
CA ASP A 20 -7.29 12.35 11.90
C ASP A 20 -7.43 11.17 12.87
N GLY A 21 -6.66 11.21 13.96
CA GLY A 21 -6.79 10.31 15.09
C GLY A 21 -6.56 8.83 14.73
N ILE A 22 -5.51 8.51 14.01
CA ILE A 22 -5.20 7.12 13.67
C ILE A 22 -4.69 6.38 14.90
N ASP A 23 -5.41 5.30 15.24
CA ASP A 23 -5.04 4.33 16.27
C ASP A 23 -4.88 2.95 15.62
N CYS A 24 -3.69 2.37 15.70
CA CYS A 24 -3.45 0.98 15.31
C CYS A 24 -2.16 0.43 15.93
N VAL A 25 -2.06 -0.90 15.98
CA VAL A 25 -0.87 -1.62 16.45
C VAL A 25 -0.40 -2.55 15.33
N LEU A 26 0.84 -2.40 14.94
CA LEU A 26 1.47 -3.18 13.87
C LEU A 26 2.55 -4.07 14.50
N SER A 27 2.51 -5.35 14.16
CA SER A 27 3.53 -6.36 14.50
C SER A 27 4.11 -6.94 13.20
N TYR A 28 4.94 -7.98 13.28
CA TYR A 28 5.45 -8.63 12.08
C TYR A 28 4.32 -9.06 11.14
N GLY A 29 4.51 -8.79 9.86
CA GLY A 29 3.56 -9.07 8.78
C GLY A 29 3.48 -7.95 7.75
N VAL A 30 2.68 -8.17 6.72
CA VAL A 30 2.46 -7.24 5.61
C VAL A 30 1.12 -6.52 5.77
N TYR A 31 1.17 -5.21 5.84
CA TYR A 31 0.01 -4.32 5.97
C TYR A 31 -0.23 -3.56 4.67
N GLY A 32 -1.38 -3.79 4.05
CA GLY A 32 -1.84 -3.02 2.90
C GLY A 32 -2.61 -1.77 3.34
N LEU A 33 -2.02 -0.59 3.21
CA LEU A 33 -2.72 0.69 3.46
C LEU A 33 -3.47 1.10 2.19
N LEU A 34 -4.74 0.69 2.12
CA LEU A 34 -5.60 0.88 0.95
C LEU A 34 -6.45 2.14 1.10
N GLY A 35 -6.56 2.94 0.05
CA GLY A 35 -7.39 4.15 0.04
C GLY A 35 -7.23 4.96 -1.23
N ALA A 36 -8.20 5.81 -1.51
CA ALA A 36 -8.19 6.71 -2.67
C ALA A 36 -7.02 7.70 -2.63
N ASN A 37 -6.71 8.32 -3.76
CA ASN A 37 -5.76 9.42 -3.81
C ASN A 37 -6.25 10.58 -2.93
N GLY A 38 -5.35 11.16 -2.14
CA GLY A 38 -5.71 12.20 -1.17
C GLY A 38 -6.30 11.70 0.16
N ALA A 39 -6.43 10.39 0.39
CA ALA A 39 -6.91 9.85 1.67
C ALA A 39 -5.97 10.11 2.86
N GLY A 40 -4.73 10.54 2.63
CA GLY A 40 -3.75 10.83 3.67
C GLY A 40 -2.65 9.76 3.83
N LYS A 41 -2.62 8.71 3.00
CA LYS A 41 -1.69 7.57 3.07
C LYS A 41 -0.22 8.01 3.15
N THR A 42 0.26 8.75 2.14
CA THR A 42 1.64 9.26 2.09
C THR A 42 1.99 10.14 3.31
N THR A 43 1.03 10.93 3.80
CA THR A 43 1.21 11.75 5.00
C THR A 43 1.41 10.89 6.23
N LEU A 44 0.59 9.84 6.41
CA LEU A 44 0.72 8.87 7.49
C LEU A 44 2.06 8.14 7.41
N LEU A 45 2.44 7.63 6.24
CA LEU A 45 3.71 6.94 6.04
C LEU A 45 4.92 7.84 6.36
N ARG A 46 4.90 9.11 5.96
CA ARG A 46 5.97 10.06 6.28
C ARG A 46 6.07 10.36 7.78
N MET A 47 4.95 10.37 8.50
CA MET A 47 4.97 10.48 9.96
C MET A 47 5.56 9.24 10.62
N ILE A 48 5.20 8.04 10.14
CA ILE A 48 5.80 6.78 10.61
C ILE A 48 7.31 6.75 10.31
N CYS A 49 7.74 7.26 9.16
CA CYS A 49 9.17 7.37 8.85
C CYS A 49 9.92 8.42 9.70
N GLY A 50 9.22 9.23 10.50
CA GLY A 50 9.82 10.35 11.23
C GLY A 50 10.31 11.50 10.34
N ILE A 51 9.88 11.54 9.06
CA ILE A 51 10.20 12.60 8.09
C ILE A 51 9.28 13.81 8.29
N LEU A 52 8.05 13.55 8.74
CA LEU A 52 7.03 14.56 8.97
C LEU A 52 6.59 14.52 10.44
N GLU A 53 6.59 15.69 11.09
CA GLU A 53 6.08 15.78 12.46
C GLU A 53 4.55 15.70 12.51
N MET A 54 4.04 14.94 13.48
CA MET A 54 2.63 14.89 13.83
C MET A 54 2.18 16.23 14.45
N THR A 55 0.90 16.58 14.26
CA THR A 55 0.29 17.71 14.98
C THR A 55 -0.20 17.27 16.36
N GLU A 56 -0.74 16.04 16.45
CA GLU A 56 -1.25 15.42 17.68
C GLU A 56 -0.93 13.93 17.69
N GLY A 57 -0.99 13.33 18.87
CA GLY A 57 -0.73 11.91 19.06
C GLY A 57 0.75 11.55 19.17
N LYS A 58 1.06 10.28 19.12
CA LYS A 58 2.42 9.75 19.19
C LYS A 58 2.54 8.43 18.44
N ILE A 59 3.76 8.13 17.98
CA ILE A 59 4.13 6.83 17.43
C ILE A 59 5.16 6.23 18.37
N ILE A 60 4.92 4.98 18.75
CA ILE A 60 5.68 4.25 19.76
C ILE A 60 6.23 2.99 19.10
N CYS A 61 7.53 2.77 19.22
CA CYS A 61 8.22 1.57 18.77
C CYS A 61 8.82 0.89 20.00
N GLU A 62 8.41 -0.36 20.28
CA GLU A 62 8.86 -1.12 21.46
C GLU A 62 8.77 -0.32 22.79
N GLY A 63 7.65 0.35 23.00
CA GLY A 63 7.40 1.14 24.21
C GLY A 63 8.03 2.54 24.23
N ASN A 64 8.86 2.89 23.26
CA ASN A 64 9.54 4.18 23.16
C ASN A 64 8.96 5.06 22.06
N GLU A 65 8.75 6.35 22.32
CA GLU A 65 8.35 7.29 21.28
C GLU A 65 9.45 7.42 20.22
N ILE A 66 9.11 7.24 18.93
CA ILE A 66 10.07 7.30 17.82
C ILE A 66 10.86 8.61 17.76
N LYS A 67 10.26 9.72 18.22
CA LYS A 67 10.91 11.03 18.29
C LYS A 67 12.08 11.04 19.27
N LYS A 68 11.98 10.27 20.37
CA LYS A 68 13.03 10.15 21.38
C LYS A 68 14.13 9.17 20.95
N MET A 69 13.79 8.13 20.20
CA MET A 69 14.75 7.14 19.71
C MET A 69 15.74 7.73 18.67
N GLY A 70 15.28 8.69 17.86
CA GLY A 70 16.16 9.40 16.93
C GLY A 70 16.86 8.50 15.91
N ALA A 71 18.18 8.34 16.04
CA ALA A 71 18.99 7.54 15.11
C ALA A 71 18.72 6.03 15.25
N GLU A 72 18.38 5.54 16.42
CA GLU A 72 18.06 4.12 16.67
C GLU A 72 16.83 3.71 15.88
N TYR A 73 15.76 4.51 15.93
CA TYR A 73 14.57 4.24 15.13
C TYR A 73 14.86 4.26 13.63
N ARG A 74 15.67 5.22 13.15
CA ARG A 74 16.02 5.30 11.72
C ARG A 74 16.83 4.10 11.22
N ARG A 75 17.57 3.40 12.09
CA ARG A 75 18.26 2.15 11.73
C ARG A 75 17.29 1.01 11.46
N LEU A 76 16.13 1.00 12.14
CA LEU A 76 15.09 0.01 11.94
C LEU A 76 14.30 0.23 10.64
N LEU A 77 14.44 1.40 9.98
CA LEU A 77 13.60 1.81 8.86
C LEU A 77 14.26 1.59 7.49
N GLY A 78 13.48 0.99 6.59
CA GLY A 78 13.68 1.09 5.15
C GLY A 78 12.49 1.78 4.49
N TYR A 79 12.74 2.80 3.70
CA TYR A 79 11.67 3.58 3.06
C TYR A 79 11.88 3.70 1.55
N LEU A 80 10.84 3.38 0.79
CA LEU A 80 10.74 3.65 -0.64
C LEU A 80 9.62 4.67 -0.86
N PRO A 81 9.94 5.95 -1.14
CA PRO A 81 8.94 6.95 -1.44
C PRO A 81 8.29 6.73 -2.81
N GLN A 82 7.12 7.31 -3.02
CA GLN A 82 6.43 7.31 -4.32
C GLN A 82 7.33 7.84 -5.43
N ASN A 83 8.00 8.97 -5.19
CA ASN A 83 9.01 9.52 -6.08
C ASN A 83 10.41 9.19 -5.53
N PHE A 84 11.00 8.15 -6.07
CA PHE A 84 12.33 7.69 -5.70
C PHE A 84 13.41 8.51 -6.40
N GLY A 85 14.20 9.27 -5.64
CA GLY A 85 15.32 10.06 -6.14
C GLY A 85 16.58 9.22 -6.31
N TYR A 86 17.28 9.39 -7.43
CA TYR A 86 18.55 8.71 -7.73
C TYR A 86 19.48 9.62 -8.54
N TYR A 87 20.74 9.20 -8.66
CA TYR A 87 21.75 9.89 -9.49
C TYR A 87 21.83 9.21 -10.86
N PRO A 88 21.31 9.81 -11.95
CA PRO A 88 21.23 9.17 -13.26
C PRO A 88 22.57 8.67 -13.83
N GLU A 89 23.67 9.36 -13.52
CA GLU A 89 25.01 9.02 -13.98
C GLU A 89 25.74 7.96 -13.11
N PHE A 90 25.15 7.57 -11.98
CA PHE A 90 25.70 6.48 -11.17
C PHE A 90 25.28 5.13 -11.78
N THR A 91 26.12 4.12 -11.57
CA THR A 91 25.70 2.73 -11.75
C THR A 91 24.87 2.29 -10.54
N ALA A 92 24.04 1.24 -10.69
CA ALA A 92 23.26 0.72 -9.59
C ALA A 92 24.11 0.33 -8.39
N LYS A 93 25.23 -0.37 -8.64
CA LYS A 93 26.22 -0.73 -7.61
C LYS A 93 26.81 0.49 -6.93
N LYS A 94 27.26 1.50 -7.69
CA LYS A 94 27.82 2.74 -7.13
C LYS A 94 26.79 3.49 -6.28
N PHE A 95 25.54 3.52 -6.71
CA PHE A 95 24.46 4.18 -5.99
C PHE A 95 24.19 3.51 -4.64
N LEU A 96 24.07 2.19 -4.60
CA LEU A 96 23.85 1.46 -3.35
C LEU A 96 25.06 1.57 -2.39
N LEU A 97 26.31 1.50 -2.90
CA LEU A 97 27.49 1.72 -2.08
C LEU A 97 27.57 3.14 -1.51
N TYR A 98 27.17 4.14 -2.28
CA TYR A 98 27.07 5.52 -1.78
C TYR A 98 26.07 5.64 -0.63
N LEU A 99 24.89 5.04 -0.77
CA LEU A 99 23.88 5.04 0.29
C LEU A 99 24.31 4.23 1.52
N ALA A 100 25.01 3.10 1.33
CA ALA A 100 25.57 2.32 2.41
C ALA A 100 26.59 3.14 3.23
N ALA A 101 27.41 3.94 2.56
CA ALA A 101 28.35 4.85 3.23
C ALA A 101 27.63 5.94 4.03
N LEU A 102 26.49 6.50 3.52
CA LEU A 102 25.68 7.46 4.26
C LEU A 102 24.99 6.84 5.50
N LYS A 103 24.72 5.52 5.45
CA LYS A 103 24.21 4.74 6.59
C LYS A 103 25.33 4.28 7.55
N ALA A 104 26.57 4.68 7.32
CA ALA A 104 27.74 4.28 8.07
C ALA A 104 27.98 2.74 8.11
N ILE A 105 27.56 2.01 7.06
CA ILE A 105 27.83 0.58 6.91
C ILE A 105 29.30 0.41 6.52
N PRO A 106 30.08 -0.44 7.22
CA PRO A 106 31.50 -0.69 6.89
C PRO A 106 31.67 -1.17 5.45
N LYS A 107 32.71 -0.68 4.76
CA LYS A 107 32.91 -0.95 3.33
C LYS A 107 32.94 -2.44 2.97
N SER A 108 33.54 -3.28 3.79
CA SER A 108 33.59 -4.74 3.58
C SER A 108 32.20 -5.38 3.64
N GLU A 109 31.39 -4.97 4.60
CA GLU A 109 30.01 -5.41 4.76
C GLU A 109 29.12 -4.87 3.62
N ALA A 110 29.25 -3.58 3.30
CA ALA A 110 28.49 -2.93 2.22
C ALA A 110 28.70 -3.61 0.87
N LEU A 111 29.92 -4.03 0.54
CA LEU A 111 30.21 -4.72 -0.73
C LEU A 111 29.42 -6.02 -0.86
N ASN A 112 29.44 -6.86 0.16
CA ASN A 112 28.70 -8.13 0.17
C ASN A 112 27.20 -7.90 0.15
N LYS A 113 26.70 -6.99 0.99
CA LYS A 113 25.26 -6.68 1.08
C LYS A 113 24.71 -6.09 -0.22
N VAL A 114 25.46 -5.23 -0.90
CA VAL A 114 25.05 -4.65 -2.19
C VAL A 114 24.94 -5.72 -3.27
N GLU A 115 25.87 -6.67 -3.34
CA GLU A 115 25.79 -7.79 -4.32
C GLU A 115 24.55 -8.67 -4.02
N GLU A 116 24.33 -9.03 -2.75
CA GLU A 116 23.13 -9.78 -2.31
C GLU A 116 21.84 -9.07 -2.70
N LEU A 117 21.74 -7.76 -2.42
CA LEU A 117 20.54 -6.99 -2.73
C LEU A 117 20.32 -6.84 -4.23
N LEU A 118 21.37 -6.64 -5.03
CA LEU A 118 21.26 -6.58 -6.49
C LEU A 118 20.79 -7.91 -7.08
N GLN A 119 21.21 -9.03 -6.51
CA GLN A 119 20.72 -10.35 -6.87
C GLN A 119 19.25 -10.53 -6.46
N LEU A 120 18.88 -10.17 -5.23
CA LEU A 120 17.51 -10.27 -4.72
C LEU A 120 16.50 -9.53 -5.63
N VAL A 121 16.87 -8.34 -6.11
CA VAL A 121 15.99 -7.52 -6.97
C VAL A 121 16.23 -7.76 -8.47
N ASP A 122 16.96 -8.80 -8.86
CA ASP A 122 17.23 -9.16 -10.27
C ASP A 122 17.83 -7.99 -11.09
N LEU A 123 18.86 -7.33 -10.52
CA LEU A 123 19.64 -6.28 -11.16
C LEU A 123 21.13 -6.61 -11.29
N GLU A 124 21.55 -7.81 -10.92
CA GLU A 124 22.97 -8.24 -10.92
C GLU A 124 23.62 -8.06 -12.30
N GLN A 125 22.94 -8.49 -13.38
CA GLN A 125 23.46 -8.45 -14.75
C GLN A 125 23.61 -7.02 -15.30
N VAL A 126 23.01 -6.04 -14.64
CA VAL A 126 23.00 -4.62 -15.06
C VAL A 126 23.58 -3.69 -14.01
N LYS A 127 24.17 -4.23 -12.95
CA LYS A 127 24.68 -3.47 -11.80
C LYS A 127 25.70 -2.38 -12.15
N ASP A 128 26.46 -2.58 -13.22
CA ASP A 128 27.49 -1.65 -13.70
C ASP A 128 26.98 -0.71 -14.81
N LYS A 129 25.69 -0.82 -15.22
CA LYS A 129 25.07 0.12 -16.14
C LYS A 129 24.58 1.38 -15.40
N LYS A 130 24.63 2.52 -16.08
CA LYS A 130 24.13 3.79 -15.53
C LYS A 130 22.63 3.74 -15.34
N ILE A 131 22.12 4.25 -14.20
CA ILE A 131 20.71 4.23 -13.83
C ILE A 131 19.83 4.95 -14.85
N LYS A 132 20.34 5.97 -15.55
CA LYS A 132 19.61 6.65 -16.64
C LYS A 132 19.18 5.73 -17.79
N THR A 133 19.78 4.54 -17.90
CA THR A 133 19.43 3.54 -18.94
C THR A 133 18.40 2.51 -18.43
N PHE A 134 17.95 2.63 -17.17
CA PHE A 134 17.05 1.69 -16.56
C PHE A 134 15.59 1.96 -16.99
N SER A 135 14.80 0.90 -17.12
CA SER A 135 13.35 1.02 -17.21
C SER A 135 12.75 1.49 -15.88
N GLY A 136 11.51 1.96 -15.86
CA GLY A 136 10.81 2.33 -14.63
C GLY A 136 10.78 1.19 -13.61
N GLY A 137 10.52 -0.05 -14.05
CA GLY A 137 10.56 -1.23 -13.19
C GLY A 137 11.96 -1.51 -12.61
N MET A 138 13.03 -1.33 -13.40
CA MET A 138 14.40 -1.48 -12.90
C MET A 138 14.73 -0.41 -11.86
N VAL A 139 14.32 0.84 -12.08
CA VAL A 139 14.49 1.93 -11.09
C VAL A 139 13.73 1.61 -9.80
N ARG A 140 12.51 1.08 -9.90
CA ARG A 140 11.71 0.71 -8.73
C ARG A 140 12.36 -0.42 -7.94
N ARG A 141 12.88 -1.45 -8.62
CA ARG A 141 13.63 -2.55 -7.99
C ARG A 141 14.91 -2.06 -7.31
N LEU A 142 15.62 -1.12 -7.90
CA LEU A 142 16.76 -0.45 -7.26
C LEU A 142 16.33 0.30 -5.98
N GLY A 143 15.15 0.94 -6.02
CA GLY A 143 14.56 1.58 -4.86
C GLY A 143 14.22 0.60 -3.72
N ILE A 144 13.78 -0.63 -4.05
CA ILE A 144 13.59 -1.69 -3.05
C ILE A 144 14.94 -2.08 -2.44
N ALA A 145 15.97 -2.31 -3.28
CA ALA A 145 17.31 -2.65 -2.80
C ALA A 145 17.86 -1.59 -1.84
N GLN A 146 17.67 -0.30 -2.15
CA GLN A 146 18.10 0.79 -1.25
C GLN A 146 17.32 0.81 0.06
N ALA A 147 16.02 0.49 0.05
CA ALA A 147 15.22 0.42 1.27
C ALA A 147 15.70 -0.70 2.20
N LEU A 148 16.25 -1.78 1.64
CA LEU A 148 16.77 -2.94 2.37
C LEU A 148 18.22 -2.76 2.89
N LEU A 149 18.91 -1.68 2.53
CA LEU A 149 20.26 -1.41 3.02
C LEU A 149 20.28 -1.23 4.54
N GLY A 150 21.12 -1.99 5.22
CA GLY A 150 21.22 -1.98 6.69
C GLY A 150 20.23 -2.91 7.38
N ASP A 151 19.61 -3.80 6.62
CA ASP A 151 18.72 -4.87 7.10
C ASP A 151 17.59 -4.40 8.05
N PRO A 152 16.75 -3.45 7.60
CA PRO A 152 15.73 -2.85 8.46
C PRO A 152 14.63 -3.85 8.83
N GLU A 153 14.08 -3.69 10.04
CA GLU A 153 12.96 -4.49 10.54
C GLU A 153 11.60 -3.89 10.19
N ILE A 154 11.55 -2.59 9.82
CA ILE A 154 10.35 -1.89 9.37
C ILE A 154 10.57 -1.42 7.93
N LEU A 155 9.75 -1.89 7.01
CA LEU A 155 9.80 -1.50 5.59
C LEU A 155 8.54 -0.72 5.23
N ILE A 156 8.73 0.43 4.63
CA ILE A 156 7.63 1.30 4.21
C ILE A 156 7.76 1.57 2.72
N PHE A 157 6.70 1.21 1.97
CA PHE A 157 6.63 1.38 0.53
C PHE A 157 5.43 2.26 0.16
N ASP A 158 5.69 3.45 -0.39
CA ASP A 158 4.65 4.39 -0.79
C ASP A 158 4.35 4.23 -2.29
N GLU A 159 3.17 3.70 -2.63
CA GLU A 159 2.72 3.36 -4.00
C GLU A 159 3.77 2.56 -4.81
N PRO A 160 4.27 1.41 -4.29
CA PRO A 160 5.44 0.74 -4.86
C PRO A 160 5.20 0.14 -6.25
N THR A 161 3.97 -0.12 -6.63
CA THR A 161 3.57 -0.80 -7.88
C THR A 161 3.01 0.16 -8.93
N ALA A 162 2.88 1.45 -8.60
CA ALA A 162 2.36 2.45 -9.52
C ALA A 162 3.23 2.51 -10.79
N GLY A 163 2.59 2.39 -11.97
CA GLY A 163 3.25 2.43 -13.27
C GLY A 163 4.06 1.19 -13.65
N LEU A 164 4.01 0.12 -12.84
CA LEU A 164 4.63 -1.16 -13.19
C LEU A 164 3.72 -2.00 -14.10
N ASP A 165 4.33 -2.72 -15.03
CA ASP A 165 3.63 -3.74 -15.82
C ASP A 165 3.28 -4.97 -14.95
N PRO A 166 2.38 -5.87 -15.41
CA PRO A 166 1.96 -7.02 -14.63
C PRO A 166 3.10 -7.94 -14.20
N LYS A 167 4.13 -8.12 -15.03
CA LYS A 167 5.30 -8.96 -14.72
C LYS A 167 6.14 -8.38 -13.58
N GLU A 168 6.37 -7.07 -13.60
CA GLU A 168 7.10 -6.37 -12.54
C GLU A 168 6.30 -6.35 -11.22
N ARG A 169 4.96 -6.27 -11.27
CA ARG A 169 4.11 -6.39 -10.07
C ARG A 169 4.22 -7.78 -9.43
N ILE A 170 4.22 -8.85 -10.23
CA ILE A 170 4.42 -10.21 -9.73
C ILE A 170 5.80 -10.32 -9.05
N ARG A 171 6.85 -9.79 -9.68
CA ARG A 171 8.20 -9.78 -9.09
C ARG A 171 8.24 -9.04 -7.76
N PHE A 172 7.63 -7.85 -7.70
CA PHE A 172 7.53 -7.08 -6.48
C PHE A 172 6.84 -7.90 -5.36
N ARG A 173 5.70 -8.52 -5.67
CA ARG A 173 4.97 -9.37 -4.71
C ARG A 173 5.83 -10.49 -4.17
N ASN A 174 6.58 -11.18 -5.02
CA ASN A 174 7.45 -12.27 -4.61
C ASN A 174 8.59 -11.77 -3.68
N ILE A 175 9.16 -10.61 -3.96
CA ILE A 175 10.18 -9.99 -3.09
C ILE A 175 9.57 -9.68 -1.72
N ILE A 176 8.41 -9.03 -1.66
CA ILE A 176 7.74 -8.69 -0.39
C ILE A 176 7.40 -9.94 0.42
N SER A 177 6.83 -10.96 -0.23
CA SER A 177 6.51 -12.24 0.42
C SER A 177 7.76 -12.91 1.04
N ALA A 178 8.89 -12.86 0.35
CA ALA A 178 10.16 -13.42 0.87
C ALA A 178 10.69 -12.64 2.09
N LEU A 179 10.33 -11.35 2.22
CA LEU A 179 10.81 -10.45 3.28
C LEU A 179 9.91 -10.42 4.52
N SER A 180 8.69 -10.97 4.43
CA SER A 180 7.61 -10.71 5.43
C SER A 180 7.80 -11.38 6.79
N LYS A 181 8.60 -12.46 6.90
CA LYS A 181 8.60 -13.35 8.07
C LYS A 181 9.01 -12.68 9.40
N GLU A 182 9.89 -11.69 9.37
CA GLU A 182 10.47 -11.07 10.57
C GLU A 182 10.51 -9.54 10.44
N ARG A 183 9.57 -8.96 9.70
CA ARG A 183 9.51 -7.52 9.45
C ARG A 183 8.09 -6.99 9.53
N ILE A 184 7.96 -5.74 9.92
CA ILE A 184 6.75 -4.96 9.71
C ILE A 184 6.86 -4.34 8.32
N ILE A 185 6.01 -4.73 7.39
CA ILE A 185 5.99 -4.18 6.03
C ILE A 185 4.68 -3.41 5.84
N ILE A 186 4.77 -2.11 5.53
CA ILE A 186 3.61 -1.28 5.24
C ILE A 186 3.73 -0.83 3.79
N LEU A 187 2.74 -1.17 2.98
CA LEU A 187 2.65 -0.70 1.60
C LEU A 187 1.37 0.09 1.37
N SER A 188 1.49 1.31 0.87
CA SER A 188 0.32 2.09 0.44
C SER A 188 -0.01 1.79 -1.01
N THR A 189 -1.29 1.71 -1.31
CA THR A 189 -1.77 1.62 -2.69
C THR A 189 -3.23 2.07 -2.80
N HIS A 190 -3.65 2.40 -4.01
CA HIS A 190 -5.06 2.55 -4.39
C HIS A 190 -5.52 1.38 -5.28
N ILE A 191 -4.65 0.39 -5.54
CA ILE A 191 -4.90 -0.78 -6.39
C ILE A 191 -5.18 -1.98 -5.50
N VAL A 192 -6.42 -2.43 -5.49
CA VAL A 192 -6.91 -3.52 -4.62
C VAL A 192 -6.12 -4.81 -4.84
N SER A 193 -5.90 -5.21 -6.09
CA SER A 193 -5.18 -6.42 -6.44
C SER A 193 -3.71 -6.46 -5.98
N ASP A 194 -3.11 -5.31 -5.65
CA ASP A 194 -1.74 -5.29 -5.15
C ASP A 194 -1.66 -5.78 -3.70
N VAL A 195 -2.69 -5.52 -2.88
CA VAL A 195 -2.73 -5.94 -1.47
C VAL A 195 -3.37 -7.31 -1.30
N GLU A 196 -4.30 -7.69 -2.17
CA GLU A 196 -5.03 -8.95 -2.09
C GLU A 196 -4.11 -10.19 -2.02
N TYR A 197 -2.98 -10.15 -2.73
CA TYR A 197 -2.07 -11.29 -2.84
C TYR A 197 -0.92 -11.29 -1.83
N ILE A 198 -0.66 -10.17 -1.14
CA ILE A 198 0.53 -10.07 -0.29
C ILE A 198 0.26 -9.56 1.12
N ALA A 199 -0.87 -8.87 1.36
CA ALA A 199 -1.15 -8.31 2.67
C ALA A 199 -1.75 -9.36 3.62
N ASP A 200 -1.16 -9.48 4.79
CA ASP A 200 -1.73 -10.26 5.91
C ASP A 200 -2.92 -9.51 6.51
N ARG A 201 -2.82 -8.18 6.53
CA ARG A 201 -3.86 -7.28 7.05
C ARG A 201 -4.01 -6.05 6.15
N ILE A 202 -5.24 -5.56 6.08
CA ILE A 202 -5.60 -4.36 5.32
C ILE A 202 -6.00 -3.27 6.29
N LEU A 203 -5.46 -2.07 6.07
CA LEU A 203 -5.82 -0.83 6.73
C LEU A 203 -6.55 0.04 5.70
N LEU A 204 -7.87 0.17 5.82
CA LEU A 204 -8.68 0.91 4.86
C LEU A 204 -8.78 2.37 5.30
N MET A 205 -8.22 3.29 4.52
CA MET A 205 -8.12 4.71 4.88
C MET A 205 -8.96 5.61 3.96
N LYS A 206 -9.86 6.42 4.54
CA LYS A 206 -10.68 7.42 3.84
C LYS A 206 -10.73 8.72 4.64
N GLY A 207 -10.54 9.86 3.97
CA GLY A 207 -10.66 11.17 4.61
C GLY A 207 -9.77 11.38 5.84
N GLY A 208 -8.58 10.79 5.87
CA GLY A 208 -7.65 10.89 6.98
C GLY A 208 -7.87 9.91 8.12
N ARG A 209 -8.89 9.05 8.08
CA ARG A 209 -9.24 8.08 9.14
C ARG A 209 -9.11 6.65 8.67
N LEU A 210 -8.83 5.73 9.58
CA LEU A 210 -9.01 4.30 9.32
C LEU A 210 -10.49 3.96 9.49
N LEU A 211 -11.10 3.45 8.41
CA LEU A 211 -12.50 3.01 8.42
C LEU A 211 -12.64 1.57 8.88
N SER A 212 -11.67 0.74 8.53
CA SER A 212 -11.67 -0.68 8.85
C SER A 212 -10.24 -1.20 8.87
N GLU A 213 -10.01 -2.22 9.69
CA GLU A 213 -8.75 -2.95 9.81
C GLU A 213 -9.08 -4.43 9.98
N GLY A 214 -8.36 -5.29 9.27
CA GLY A 214 -8.53 -6.73 9.39
C GLY A 214 -7.77 -7.52 8.33
N ASN A 215 -7.82 -8.85 8.42
CA ASN A 215 -7.41 -9.70 7.32
C ASN A 215 -8.47 -9.71 6.20
N ILE A 216 -8.13 -10.25 5.04
CA ILE A 216 -9.03 -10.28 3.88
C ILE A 216 -10.36 -10.95 4.23
N GLU A 217 -10.34 -12.09 4.92
CA GLU A 217 -11.56 -12.83 5.29
C GLU A 217 -12.49 -12.00 6.20
N GLN A 218 -11.94 -11.28 7.16
CA GLN A 218 -12.70 -10.36 8.02
C GLN A 218 -13.33 -9.23 7.22
N MET A 219 -12.58 -8.65 6.26
CA MET A 219 -13.09 -7.61 5.37
C MET A 219 -14.26 -8.11 4.52
N LEU A 220 -14.11 -9.28 3.88
CA LEU A 220 -15.15 -9.90 3.06
C LEU A 220 -16.41 -10.25 3.89
N THR A 221 -16.21 -10.79 5.09
CA THR A 221 -17.31 -11.11 6.01
C THR A 221 -18.13 -9.88 6.36
N GLY A 222 -17.51 -8.71 6.49
CA GLY A 222 -18.17 -7.43 6.83
C GLY A 222 -19.18 -6.94 5.79
N ILE A 223 -19.07 -7.42 4.53
CA ILE A 223 -20.00 -7.07 3.44
C ILE A 223 -20.72 -8.28 2.83
N ARG A 224 -20.63 -9.46 3.47
CA ARG A 224 -21.36 -10.65 3.00
C ARG A 224 -22.86 -10.36 2.97
N GLY A 225 -23.54 -10.77 1.87
CA GLY A 225 -24.95 -10.49 1.63
C GLY A 225 -25.25 -9.07 1.14
N LYS A 226 -24.21 -8.28 0.82
CA LYS A 226 -24.36 -6.92 0.27
C LYS A 226 -23.84 -6.81 -1.16
N VAL A 227 -23.48 -7.93 -1.79
CA VAL A 227 -23.03 -7.99 -3.18
C VAL A 227 -24.01 -8.83 -3.97
N TRP A 228 -24.46 -8.30 -5.09
CA TRP A 228 -25.53 -8.84 -5.89
C TRP A 228 -25.13 -8.93 -7.35
N GLU A 229 -25.57 -9.96 -8.05
CA GLU A 229 -25.48 -10.04 -9.49
C GLU A 229 -26.88 -10.06 -10.10
N CYS A 230 -27.07 -9.29 -11.16
CA CYS A 230 -28.31 -9.26 -11.94
C CYS A 230 -27.98 -9.07 -13.43
N CYS A 231 -28.94 -9.44 -14.30
CA CYS A 231 -28.82 -9.23 -15.73
C CYS A 231 -29.86 -8.21 -16.16
N VAL A 232 -29.43 -7.14 -16.83
CA VAL A 232 -30.28 -6.03 -17.27
C VAL A 232 -30.21 -5.87 -18.79
N ARG A 233 -31.18 -5.21 -19.37
CA ARG A 233 -31.15 -4.85 -20.79
C ARG A 233 -30.07 -3.80 -21.03
N PRO A 234 -29.40 -3.79 -22.19
CA PRO A 234 -28.35 -2.81 -22.49
C PRO A 234 -28.80 -1.35 -22.32
N GLU A 235 -30.05 -1.05 -22.66
CA GLU A 235 -30.62 0.31 -22.59
C GLU A 235 -30.82 0.78 -21.13
N GLU A 236 -30.88 -0.14 -20.16
CA GLU A 236 -31.11 0.16 -18.75
C GLU A 236 -29.81 0.28 -17.96
N THR A 237 -28.68 -0.09 -18.55
CA THR A 237 -27.37 -0.17 -17.88
C THR A 237 -26.98 1.17 -17.25
N GLU A 238 -27.06 2.27 -18.00
CA GLU A 238 -26.70 3.60 -17.50
C GLU A 238 -27.57 4.03 -16.32
N LYS A 239 -28.86 3.70 -16.34
CA LYS A 239 -29.79 3.97 -15.25
C LYS A 239 -29.33 3.29 -13.96
N TYR A 240 -28.97 1.99 -14.03
CA TYR A 240 -28.55 1.24 -12.84
C TYR A 240 -27.15 1.65 -12.37
N GLN A 241 -26.24 2.01 -13.27
CA GLN A 241 -24.95 2.58 -12.89
C GLN A 241 -25.06 3.95 -12.19
N ALA A 242 -26.08 4.73 -12.56
CA ALA A 242 -26.36 6.01 -11.89
C ALA A 242 -27.01 5.82 -10.49
N GLN A 243 -27.78 4.74 -10.31
CA GLN A 243 -28.55 4.46 -9.11
C GLN A 243 -27.77 3.65 -8.06
N PHE A 244 -26.89 2.74 -8.49
CA PHE A 244 -26.18 1.80 -7.64
C PHE A 244 -24.66 1.87 -7.81
N SER A 245 -23.94 1.41 -6.80
CA SER A 245 -22.49 1.20 -6.88
C SER A 245 -22.18 -0.12 -7.61
N VAL A 246 -21.86 -0.03 -8.90
CA VAL A 246 -21.55 -1.17 -9.77
C VAL A 246 -20.04 -1.43 -9.73
N SER A 247 -19.62 -2.59 -9.20
CA SER A 247 -18.20 -2.98 -9.15
C SER A 247 -17.72 -3.62 -10.45
N ASN A 248 -18.62 -4.30 -11.17
CA ASN A 248 -18.27 -4.92 -12.44
C ASN A 248 -19.46 -4.92 -13.42
N LEU A 249 -19.15 -4.85 -14.71
CA LEU A 249 -20.10 -4.91 -15.80
C LEU A 249 -19.56 -5.82 -16.90
N ARG A 250 -20.37 -6.80 -17.32
CA ARG A 250 -20.00 -7.74 -18.39
C ARG A 250 -21.16 -7.96 -19.38
N ASN A 251 -20.88 -7.78 -20.66
CA ASN A 251 -21.83 -8.16 -21.71
C ASN A 251 -21.93 -9.69 -21.81
N THR A 252 -23.15 -10.19 -21.89
CA THR A 252 -23.48 -11.61 -22.05
C THR A 252 -24.49 -11.77 -23.19
N GLU A 253 -24.75 -12.98 -23.63
CA GLU A 253 -25.78 -13.26 -24.66
C GLU A 253 -27.20 -12.90 -24.18
N GLN A 254 -27.44 -12.87 -22.87
CA GLN A 254 -28.75 -12.60 -22.27
C GLN A 254 -28.94 -11.11 -21.88
N GLY A 255 -27.93 -10.26 -22.07
CA GLY A 255 -27.94 -8.86 -21.67
C GLY A 255 -26.65 -8.45 -20.98
N VAL A 256 -26.72 -7.43 -20.15
CA VAL A 256 -25.58 -6.89 -19.39
C VAL A 256 -25.65 -7.41 -17.96
N LYS A 257 -24.67 -8.21 -17.56
CA LYS A 257 -24.51 -8.69 -16.18
C LYS A 257 -23.85 -7.60 -15.37
N LEU A 258 -24.53 -7.15 -14.31
CA LEU A 258 -24.04 -6.17 -13.34
C LEU A 258 -23.70 -6.85 -12.03
N ARG A 259 -22.56 -6.44 -11.43
CA ARG A 259 -22.18 -6.75 -10.07
C ARG A 259 -22.35 -5.48 -9.23
N ILE A 260 -23.27 -5.52 -8.27
CA ILE A 260 -23.77 -4.35 -7.53
C ILE A 260 -23.46 -4.50 -6.05
N VAL A 261 -22.92 -3.45 -5.44
CA VAL A 261 -22.71 -3.37 -3.98
C VAL A 261 -23.84 -2.53 -3.38
N SER A 262 -24.73 -3.18 -2.60
CA SER A 262 -25.90 -2.56 -2.00
C SER A 262 -26.30 -3.24 -0.69
N ASP A 263 -26.72 -2.47 0.32
CA ASP A 263 -27.21 -3.00 1.59
C ASP A 263 -28.57 -3.70 1.45
N THR A 264 -29.32 -3.41 0.37
CA THR A 264 -30.61 -4.02 0.05
C THR A 264 -30.57 -4.65 -1.33
N CYS A 265 -31.44 -5.61 -1.58
CA CYS A 265 -31.57 -6.24 -2.90
C CYS A 265 -31.90 -5.17 -3.96
N PRO A 266 -31.05 -4.96 -4.98
CA PRO A 266 -31.19 -3.86 -5.93
C PRO A 266 -32.31 -4.10 -6.96
N LEU A 267 -32.59 -5.37 -7.29
CA LEU A 267 -33.58 -5.80 -8.29
C LEU A 267 -34.24 -7.10 -7.84
N ALA A 268 -35.47 -7.33 -8.23
CA ALA A 268 -36.26 -8.51 -7.81
C ALA A 268 -35.61 -9.85 -8.23
N ASP A 269 -34.83 -9.86 -9.33
CA ASP A 269 -34.10 -10.99 -9.88
C ASP A 269 -32.62 -11.03 -9.53
N ALA A 270 -32.17 -10.07 -8.70
CA ALA A 270 -30.78 -10.05 -8.27
C ALA A 270 -30.45 -11.20 -7.32
N VAL A 271 -29.36 -11.88 -7.57
CA VAL A 271 -28.88 -13.02 -6.78
C VAL A 271 -27.69 -12.57 -5.92
N PRO A 272 -27.70 -12.89 -4.61
CA PRO A 272 -26.54 -12.60 -3.77
C PRO A 272 -25.35 -13.46 -4.16
N VAL A 273 -24.17 -12.86 -4.17
CA VAL A 273 -22.90 -13.52 -4.49
C VAL A 273 -21.85 -13.25 -3.42
N ASP A 274 -20.81 -14.09 -3.35
CA ASP A 274 -19.70 -13.87 -2.45
C ASP A 274 -18.94 -12.61 -2.84
N PRO A 275 -18.61 -11.75 -1.86
CA PRO A 275 -17.83 -10.54 -2.11
C PRO A 275 -16.37 -10.83 -2.45
N ASP A 276 -15.75 -9.92 -3.18
CA ASP A 276 -14.30 -9.80 -3.33
C ASP A 276 -13.77 -8.50 -2.72
N LEU A 277 -12.46 -8.29 -2.76
CA LEU A 277 -11.87 -7.12 -2.14
C LEU A 277 -12.17 -5.81 -2.90
N GLU A 278 -12.48 -5.88 -4.20
CA GLU A 278 -12.93 -4.71 -4.98
C GLU A 278 -14.32 -4.26 -4.52
N ASP A 279 -15.21 -5.21 -4.17
CA ASP A 279 -16.52 -4.90 -3.59
C ASP A 279 -16.37 -4.26 -2.20
N VAL A 280 -15.43 -4.75 -1.37
CA VAL A 280 -15.11 -4.11 -0.07
C VAL A 280 -14.67 -2.68 -0.29
N TYR A 281 -13.72 -2.46 -1.21
CA TYR A 281 -13.26 -1.12 -1.52
C TYR A 281 -14.43 -0.23 -1.95
N LEU A 282 -15.24 -0.68 -2.90
CA LEU A 282 -16.37 0.08 -3.40
C LEU A 282 -17.41 0.35 -2.29
N TYR A 283 -17.70 -0.61 -1.42
CA TYR A 283 -18.61 -0.46 -0.30
C TYR A 283 -18.23 0.70 0.63
N TYR A 284 -16.97 0.81 0.98
CA TYR A 284 -16.48 1.86 1.87
C TYR A 284 -16.23 3.20 1.16
N PHE A 285 -15.97 3.17 -0.17
CA PHE A 285 -15.67 4.38 -0.95
C PHE A 285 -16.80 4.86 -1.83
N ARG A 286 -17.96 4.16 -1.84
CA ARG A 286 -19.17 4.69 -2.47
C ARG A 286 -19.40 6.11 -1.95
N GLU A 287 -19.71 7.06 -2.82
CA GLU A 287 -20.25 8.33 -2.41
C GLU A 287 -21.57 8.01 -1.68
N GLU A 288 -21.77 8.60 -0.49
CA GLU A 288 -23.06 8.47 0.19
C GLU A 288 -24.12 8.80 -0.85
N ASP A 289 -25.01 7.84 -1.11
CA ASP A 289 -26.03 7.91 -2.16
C ASP A 289 -26.51 9.32 -2.27
N LYS A 290 -26.41 9.91 -3.48
CA LYS A 290 -27.04 11.18 -3.78
C LYS A 290 -28.48 11.01 -3.34
N LYS A 291 -28.85 11.56 -2.17
CA LYS A 291 -30.20 11.55 -1.66
C LYS A 291 -31.07 11.99 -2.80
N ILE A 292 -31.84 11.02 -3.31
CA ILE A 292 -32.89 11.29 -4.24
C ILE A 292 -33.86 12.19 -3.47
N SER A 293 -33.74 13.50 -3.72
CA SER A 293 -34.74 14.51 -3.31
C SER A 293 -35.84 14.57 -4.33
#